data_351dd5152dd7f16914c0d796474d216d
#
_entry.id   351dd5152dd7f16914c0d796474d216d
#
_cell.length_a   1.000
_cell.length_b   1.000
_cell.length_c   1.000
_cell.angle_alpha   90.00
_cell.angle_beta   90.00
_cell.angle_gamma   90.00
#
_symmetry.space_group_name_H-M   'P 1'
#
loop_
_entity.id
_entity.type
_entity.pdbx_description
1 polymer ?
#
loop_
_entity_poly.entity_id
_entity_poly.type
_entity_poly.pdbx_seq_one_letter_code
_entity_poly.pdbx_strand_id
1 'polypeptide(L)'
;MANTSLKNKKRLWLGLKTAHAQLDLAKLMFFYGDSFENHQIYELDEATEILKHPRFDATKETTLYIHGYIETPEVESIHVIVDAYQKNGDHNLLVLDWGELADGNYLLDAVQNAKQLGPKVATVLIGLFSNGLQRDLFHLVGHSLGGQMSGMVGRSIFKKSKETIKLKRISALDPAFPPFYPAIGTTAISKNDAVMVDVIHTDAGLYGAPRSTGTVDFWPNSGKTLQPGCPKRDYKLLTDIGLKDLCSHRRSWRFWAESVAAKDTPTFHAVKSKSWSDFKKFRVDESYIIQMGLNCPETARPGDYYLQTNGDQPYSKGINGITYEKNENVVFPTND
;
A
#
# COMPACT_ATOMS: atom_id res chain seq x y z
N MET A 1 -5.20 -45.00 20.35
CA MET A 1 -4.01 -44.21 19.99
C MET A 1 -3.58 -44.32 18.52
N ALA A 2 -4.43 -44.78 17.60
CA ALA A 2 -4.05 -44.96 16.18
C ALA A 2 -4.64 -43.90 15.20
N ASN A 3 -5.50 -43.01 15.70
CA ASN A 3 -6.28 -42.11 14.81
C ASN A 3 -5.63 -40.70 14.63
N THR A 4 -4.63 -40.33 15.44
CA THR A 4 -3.92 -39.04 15.35
C THR A 4 -2.77 -39.05 14.34
N SER A 5 -2.18 -40.23 14.09
CA SER A 5 -1.07 -40.40 13.15
C SER A 5 -1.51 -40.30 11.67
N LEU A 6 -2.72 -40.74 11.35
CA LEU A 6 -3.23 -40.69 9.97
C LEU A 6 -3.67 -39.27 9.53
N LYS A 7 -4.19 -38.47 10.46
CA LYS A 7 -4.54 -37.06 10.16
C LYS A 7 -3.30 -36.20 9.89
N ASN A 8 -2.21 -36.44 10.63
CA ASN A 8 -0.95 -35.70 10.41
C ASN A 8 -0.22 -36.12 9.13
N LYS A 9 -0.30 -37.40 8.74
CA LYS A 9 0.26 -37.84 7.45
C LYS A 9 -0.53 -37.32 6.24
N LYS A 10 -1.87 -37.22 6.35
CA LYS A 10 -2.69 -36.59 5.29
C LYS A 10 -2.41 -35.09 5.16
N ARG A 11 -2.15 -34.36 6.25
CA ARG A 11 -1.75 -32.94 6.21
C ARG A 11 -0.38 -32.73 5.55
N LEU A 12 0.60 -33.60 5.80
CA LEU A 12 1.92 -33.52 5.17
C LEU A 12 1.90 -33.87 3.67
N TRP A 13 1.01 -34.76 3.23
CA TRP A 13 0.86 -35.13 1.81
C TRP A 13 0.04 -34.14 1.00
N LEU A 14 -0.91 -33.44 1.63
CA LEU A 14 -1.59 -32.27 1.08
C LEU A 14 -0.62 -31.09 0.90
N GLY A 15 0.38 -30.92 1.78
CA GLY A 15 1.31 -29.79 1.76
C GLY A 15 2.22 -29.71 0.52
N LEU A 16 2.44 -30.78 -0.22
CA LEU A 16 3.27 -30.78 -1.42
C LEU A 16 2.49 -30.63 -2.75
N LYS A 17 1.18 -30.87 -2.75
CA LYS A 17 0.30 -30.54 -3.90
C LYS A 17 -0.34 -29.15 -3.81
N THR A 18 -0.17 -28.43 -2.70
CA THR A 18 -0.99 -27.28 -2.31
C THR A 18 -0.36 -25.91 -2.60
N ALA A 19 0.91 -25.79 -2.93
CA ALA A 19 1.53 -24.48 -3.15
C ALA A 19 0.95 -23.75 -4.39
N HIS A 20 0.63 -24.46 -5.46
CA HIS A 20 -0.04 -23.84 -6.63
C HIS A 20 -1.55 -23.65 -6.41
N ALA A 21 -2.22 -24.62 -5.78
CA ALA A 21 -3.65 -24.54 -5.50
C ALA A 21 -4.02 -23.45 -4.49
N GLN A 22 -3.11 -23.05 -3.59
CA GLN A 22 -3.36 -21.95 -2.65
C GLN A 22 -3.35 -20.59 -3.32
N LEU A 23 -2.51 -20.35 -4.32
CA LEU A 23 -2.47 -19.04 -4.99
C LEU A 23 -3.72 -18.73 -5.82
N ASP A 24 -4.52 -19.74 -6.15
CA ASP A 24 -5.80 -19.61 -6.86
C ASP A 24 -6.92 -19.09 -5.94
N LEU A 25 -6.66 -18.96 -4.62
CA LEU A 25 -7.55 -18.27 -3.70
C LEU A 25 -7.54 -16.74 -3.90
N ALA A 26 -6.46 -16.21 -4.47
CA ALA A 26 -6.39 -14.78 -4.76
C ALA A 26 -7.18 -14.42 -6.01
N LYS A 27 -7.92 -13.31 -5.96
CA LYS A 27 -8.81 -12.83 -7.01
C LYS A 27 -8.61 -11.36 -7.30
N LEU A 28 -9.05 -10.91 -8.46
CA LEU A 28 -9.15 -9.50 -8.77
C LEU A 28 -10.61 -9.06 -8.68
N MET A 29 -10.85 -8.02 -7.90
CA MET A 29 -12.13 -7.34 -7.82
C MET A 29 -12.05 -6.07 -8.64
N PHE A 30 -12.92 -5.93 -9.64
CA PHE A 30 -13.08 -4.69 -10.40
C PHE A 30 -14.26 -3.92 -9.85
N PHE A 31 -14.00 -2.75 -9.29
CA PHE A 31 -15.01 -1.84 -8.75
C PHE A 31 -15.41 -0.82 -9.82
N TYR A 32 -16.71 -0.58 -9.94
CA TYR A 32 -17.30 0.36 -10.90
C TYR A 32 -18.53 1.06 -10.31
N GLY A 33 -18.93 2.18 -10.90
CA GLY A 33 -20.08 2.94 -10.42
C GLY A 33 -19.78 3.71 -9.12
N ASP A 34 -20.78 3.84 -8.27
CA ASP A 34 -20.81 4.74 -7.11
C ASP A 34 -21.12 4.04 -5.78
N SER A 35 -21.11 2.71 -5.76
CA SER A 35 -21.36 1.90 -4.58
C SER A 35 -20.33 0.79 -4.45
N PHE A 36 -19.91 0.49 -3.22
CA PHE A 36 -19.03 -0.63 -2.92
C PHE A 36 -19.58 -1.97 -3.42
N GLU A 37 -20.89 -2.14 -3.47
CA GLU A 37 -21.56 -3.35 -3.96
C GLU A 37 -21.41 -3.52 -5.49
N ASN A 38 -21.07 -2.44 -6.20
CA ASN A 38 -20.86 -2.47 -7.63
C ASN A 38 -19.45 -2.96 -7.96
N HIS A 39 -19.24 -4.26 -7.89
CA HIS A 39 -17.98 -4.90 -8.29
C HIS A 39 -18.21 -6.24 -8.99
N GLN A 40 -17.22 -6.68 -9.72
CA GLN A 40 -17.16 -8.02 -10.30
C GLN A 40 -15.83 -8.67 -9.92
N ILE A 41 -15.91 -9.94 -9.53
CA ILE A 41 -14.76 -10.75 -9.11
C ILE A 41 -14.29 -11.59 -10.30
N TYR A 42 -12.99 -11.67 -10.49
CA TYR A 42 -12.33 -12.44 -11.52
C TYR A 42 -11.24 -13.32 -10.91
N GLU A 43 -11.19 -14.56 -11.35
CA GLU A 43 -10.04 -15.42 -11.09
C GLU A 43 -8.79 -14.82 -11.75
N LEU A 44 -7.61 -15.01 -11.15
CA LEU A 44 -6.39 -14.42 -11.69
C LEU A 44 -6.10 -14.87 -13.13
N ASP A 45 -6.44 -16.10 -13.46
CA ASP A 45 -6.22 -16.66 -14.80
C ASP A 45 -7.24 -16.13 -15.83
N GLU A 46 -8.35 -15.54 -15.39
CA GLU A 46 -9.39 -14.93 -16.20
C GLU A 46 -9.32 -13.39 -16.19
N ALA A 47 -8.28 -12.81 -15.62
CA ALA A 47 -8.14 -11.36 -15.41
C ALA A 47 -8.31 -10.53 -16.70
N THR A 48 -7.99 -11.07 -17.88
CA THR A 48 -8.15 -10.38 -19.16
C THR A 48 -9.60 -10.08 -19.50
N GLU A 49 -10.59 -10.81 -18.93
CA GLU A 49 -12.00 -10.54 -19.10
C GLU A 49 -12.42 -9.19 -18.51
N ILE A 50 -11.65 -8.65 -17.55
CA ILE A 50 -11.86 -7.29 -17.01
C ILE A 50 -11.88 -6.25 -18.14
N LEU A 51 -10.99 -6.39 -19.12
CA LEU A 51 -10.87 -5.46 -20.24
C LEU A 51 -12.11 -5.45 -21.17
N LYS A 52 -12.93 -6.49 -21.09
CA LYS A 52 -14.19 -6.62 -21.85
C LYS A 52 -15.41 -6.16 -21.05
N HIS A 53 -15.24 -5.85 -19.76
CA HIS A 53 -16.34 -5.42 -18.92
C HIS A 53 -16.91 -4.08 -19.42
N PRO A 54 -18.25 -3.92 -19.55
CA PRO A 54 -18.87 -2.70 -20.15
C PRO A 54 -18.55 -1.39 -19.40
N ARG A 55 -18.13 -1.48 -18.16
CA ARG A 55 -17.77 -0.32 -17.33
C ARG A 55 -16.26 -0.07 -17.29
N PHE A 56 -15.46 -0.94 -17.89
CA PHE A 56 -14.00 -0.70 -17.98
C PHE A 56 -13.75 0.36 -19.04
N ASP A 57 -13.07 1.43 -18.66
CA ASP A 57 -12.72 2.53 -19.56
C ASP A 57 -11.22 2.51 -19.85
N ALA A 58 -10.82 2.06 -21.01
CA ALA A 58 -9.43 1.94 -21.42
C ALA A 58 -8.69 3.30 -21.53
N THR A 59 -9.42 4.42 -21.47
CA THR A 59 -8.83 5.78 -21.53
C THR A 59 -8.50 6.31 -20.14
N LYS A 60 -9.03 5.69 -19.08
CA LYS A 60 -8.77 6.06 -17.69
C LYS A 60 -7.53 5.37 -17.13
N GLU A 61 -6.90 6.01 -16.15
CA GLU A 61 -5.88 5.34 -15.36
C GLU A 61 -6.49 4.13 -14.65
N THR A 62 -5.74 3.03 -14.61
CA THR A 62 -6.14 1.81 -13.90
C THR A 62 -5.25 1.64 -12.68
N THR A 63 -5.85 1.68 -11.50
CA THR A 63 -5.16 1.41 -10.24
C THR A 63 -5.40 -0.02 -9.80
N LEU A 64 -4.33 -0.75 -9.46
CA LEU A 64 -4.42 -1.99 -8.69
C LEU A 64 -4.00 -1.71 -7.25
N TYR A 65 -4.93 -1.91 -6.32
CA TYR A 65 -4.67 -1.81 -4.88
C TYR A 65 -4.41 -3.18 -4.26
N ILE A 66 -3.34 -3.31 -3.46
CA ILE A 66 -2.98 -4.53 -2.73
C ILE A 66 -3.01 -4.24 -1.23
N HIS A 67 -3.91 -4.87 -0.51
CA HIS A 67 -4.07 -4.70 0.93
C HIS A 67 -2.99 -5.40 1.76
N GLY A 68 -2.97 -5.14 3.07
CA GLY A 68 -1.99 -5.65 4.01
C GLY A 68 -2.33 -7.01 4.63
N TYR A 69 -1.55 -7.37 5.65
CA TYR A 69 -1.73 -8.56 6.47
C TYR A 69 -3.03 -8.50 7.27
N ILE A 70 -3.76 -9.63 7.37
CA ILE A 70 -5.08 -9.78 8.01
C ILE A 70 -6.16 -8.80 7.52
N GLU A 71 -5.96 -8.18 6.37
CA GLU A 71 -7.01 -7.41 5.71
C GLU A 71 -7.77 -8.31 4.71
N THR A 72 -9.04 -8.02 4.52
CA THR A 72 -9.94 -8.64 3.55
C THR A 72 -10.74 -7.55 2.86
N PRO A 73 -11.46 -7.82 1.76
CA PRO A 73 -12.28 -6.81 1.10
C PRO A 73 -13.32 -6.13 2.01
N GLU A 74 -13.75 -6.79 3.09
CA GLU A 74 -14.79 -6.31 3.99
C GLU A 74 -14.28 -5.36 5.08
N VAL A 75 -12.94 -5.16 5.20
CA VAL A 75 -12.41 -4.28 6.24
C VAL A 75 -12.46 -2.81 5.85
N GLU A 76 -12.47 -1.94 6.86
CA GLU A 76 -12.57 -0.47 6.72
C GLU A 76 -11.61 0.10 5.66
N SER A 77 -10.36 -0.40 5.59
CA SER A 77 -9.36 0.13 4.66
C SER A 77 -9.78 0.01 3.21
N ILE A 78 -10.39 -1.12 2.82
CA ILE A 78 -10.84 -1.34 1.44
C ILE A 78 -12.05 -0.48 1.12
N HIS A 79 -13.04 -0.41 2.03
CA HIS A 79 -14.19 0.47 1.85
C HIS A 79 -13.76 1.92 1.63
N VAL A 80 -12.86 2.44 2.47
CA VAL A 80 -12.39 3.83 2.36
C VAL A 80 -11.61 4.08 1.06
N ILE A 81 -10.80 3.11 0.61
CA ILE A 81 -10.09 3.21 -0.67
C ILE A 81 -11.09 3.19 -1.83
N VAL A 82 -12.03 2.25 -1.84
CA VAL A 82 -13.05 2.14 -2.89
C VAL A 82 -13.88 3.42 -2.98
N ASP A 83 -14.40 3.91 -1.84
CA ASP A 83 -15.17 5.14 -1.78
C ASP A 83 -14.40 6.35 -2.33
N ALA A 84 -13.10 6.44 -2.03
CA ALA A 84 -12.26 7.52 -2.51
C ALA A 84 -12.10 7.49 -4.04
N TYR A 85 -11.87 6.31 -4.63
CA TYR A 85 -11.76 6.17 -6.08
C TYR A 85 -13.10 6.34 -6.80
N GLN A 86 -14.19 5.87 -6.21
CA GLN A 86 -15.55 6.10 -6.74
C GLN A 86 -15.90 7.58 -6.73
N LYS A 87 -15.58 8.28 -5.65
CA LYS A 87 -15.76 9.73 -5.54
C LYS A 87 -14.90 10.50 -6.56
N ASN A 88 -13.68 10.04 -6.81
CA ASN A 88 -12.80 10.62 -7.82
C ASN A 88 -13.38 10.42 -9.23
N GLY A 89 -13.81 9.22 -9.57
CA GLY A 89 -14.52 8.88 -10.81
C GLY A 89 -13.65 8.77 -12.07
N ASP A 90 -12.36 9.08 -12.02
CA ASP A 90 -11.48 9.15 -13.19
C ASP A 90 -10.55 7.92 -13.31
N HIS A 91 -10.78 6.87 -12.53
CA HIS A 91 -9.97 5.66 -12.51
C HIS A 91 -10.80 4.38 -12.71
N ASN A 92 -10.20 3.38 -13.32
CA ASN A 92 -10.61 2.00 -13.11
C ASN A 92 -9.93 1.51 -11.83
N LEU A 93 -10.69 0.98 -10.89
CA LEU A 93 -10.13 0.43 -9.64
C LEU A 93 -10.20 -1.08 -9.62
N LEU A 94 -9.04 -1.70 -9.49
CA LEU A 94 -8.86 -3.12 -9.20
C LEU A 94 -8.36 -3.27 -7.76
N VAL A 95 -8.88 -4.23 -7.03
CA VAL A 95 -8.36 -4.65 -5.73
C VAL A 95 -7.94 -6.11 -5.82
N LEU A 96 -6.73 -6.42 -5.37
CA LEU A 96 -6.29 -7.80 -5.20
C LEU A 96 -6.86 -8.31 -3.88
N ASP A 97 -7.90 -9.14 -3.95
CA ASP A 97 -8.33 -9.93 -2.81
C ASP A 97 -7.39 -11.13 -2.64
N TRP A 98 -6.63 -11.12 -1.58
CA TRP A 98 -5.75 -12.20 -1.15
C TRP A 98 -5.89 -12.49 0.34
N GLY A 99 -7.07 -12.15 0.91
CA GLY A 99 -7.37 -12.21 2.32
C GLY A 99 -7.08 -13.56 2.95
N GLU A 100 -7.48 -14.66 2.31
CA GLU A 100 -7.18 -16.01 2.78
C GLU A 100 -5.68 -16.34 2.81
N LEU A 101 -4.89 -15.71 1.96
CA LEU A 101 -3.43 -15.86 1.90
C LEU A 101 -2.70 -14.84 2.79
N ALA A 102 -3.39 -13.75 3.13
CA ALA A 102 -2.90 -12.70 4.03
C ALA A 102 -3.11 -13.01 5.51
N ASP A 103 -3.80 -14.10 5.82
CA ASP A 103 -4.10 -14.55 7.18
C ASP A 103 -3.04 -15.55 7.71
N GLY A 104 -3.23 -16.04 8.94
CA GLY A 104 -2.35 -16.99 9.59
C GLY A 104 -1.14 -16.36 10.26
N ASN A 105 -0.04 -17.09 10.35
CA ASN A 105 1.19 -16.57 10.93
C ASN A 105 1.87 -15.58 9.97
N TYR A 106 2.16 -14.38 10.46
CA TYR A 106 2.74 -13.33 9.62
C TYR A 106 4.00 -13.76 8.85
N LEU A 107 4.99 -14.36 9.54
CA LEU A 107 6.28 -14.72 8.92
C LEU A 107 6.23 -16.04 8.15
N LEU A 108 5.47 -17.02 8.67
CA LEU A 108 5.45 -18.38 8.14
C LEU A 108 4.42 -18.55 7.01
N ASP A 109 3.33 -17.78 7.05
CA ASP A 109 2.24 -17.89 6.07
C ASP A 109 2.15 -16.64 5.20
N ALA A 110 1.72 -15.50 5.72
CA ALA A 110 1.41 -14.31 4.92
C ALA A 110 2.62 -13.78 4.12
N VAL A 111 3.80 -13.67 4.74
CA VAL A 111 5.02 -13.23 4.03
C VAL A 111 5.44 -14.23 2.94
N GLN A 112 5.31 -15.55 3.21
CA GLN A 112 5.68 -16.57 2.22
C GLN A 112 4.66 -16.60 1.06
N ASN A 113 3.38 -16.42 1.36
CA ASN A 113 2.33 -16.30 0.35
C ASN A 113 2.54 -15.05 -0.51
N ALA A 114 2.87 -13.90 0.08
CA ALA A 114 3.18 -12.68 -0.66
C ALA A 114 4.37 -12.87 -1.63
N LYS A 115 5.42 -13.59 -1.20
CA LYS A 115 6.59 -13.90 -2.05
C LYS A 115 6.25 -14.76 -3.27
N GLN A 116 5.25 -15.63 -3.16
CA GLN A 116 4.78 -16.47 -4.24
C GLN A 116 3.74 -15.77 -5.12
N LEU A 117 2.82 -15.03 -4.49
CA LEU A 117 1.73 -14.34 -5.16
C LEU A 117 2.22 -13.16 -6.00
N GLY A 118 3.19 -12.37 -5.53
CA GLY A 118 3.73 -11.25 -6.29
C GLY A 118 4.20 -11.62 -7.70
N PRO A 119 5.01 -12.67 -7.92
CA PRO A 119 5.35 -13.17 -9.25
C PRO A 119 4.17 -13.70 -10.07
N LYS A 120 3.10 -14.22 -9.45
CA LYS A 120 1.86 -14.61 -10.14
C LYS A 120 1.11 -13.39 -10.63
N VAL A 121 0.89 -12.40 -9.77
CA VAL A 121 0.27 -11.12 -10.12
C VAL A 121 1.05 -10.41 -11.25
N ALA A 122 2.38 -10.46 -11.22
CA ALA A 122 3.20 -9.95 -12.31
C ALA A 122 2.90 -10.64 -13.65
N THR A 123 2.69 -11.95 -13.67
CA THR A 123 2.29 -12.68 -14.89
C THR A 123 0.91 -12.25 -15.38
N VAL A 124 -0.04 -12.09 -14.48
CA VAL A 124 -1.39 -11.59 -14.78
C VAL A 124 -1.32 -10.19 -15.41
N LEU A 125 -0.56 -9.27 -14.81
CA LEU A 125 -0.41 -7.91 -15.35
C LEU A 125 0.26 -7.89 -16.72
N ILE A 126 1.28 -8.72 -16.96
CA ILE A 126 1.87 -8.86 -18.30
C ILE A 126 0.82 -9.34 -19.30
N GLY A 127 -0.05 -10.27 -18.91
CA GLY A 127 -1.20 -10.71 -19.72
C GLY A 127 -2.16 -9.57 -20.02
N LEU A 128 -2.56 -8.80 -19.02
CA LEU A 128 -3.42 -7.62 -19.18
C LEU A 128 -2.80 -6.58 -20.13
N PHE A 129 -1.51 -6.25 -19.97
CA PHE A 129 -0.79 -5.34 -20.86
C PHE A 129 -0.74 -5.85 -22.30
N SER A 130 -0.55 -7.15 -22.49
CA SER A 130 -0.52 -7.78 -23.82
C SER A 130 -1.90 -7.80 -24.50
N ASN A 131 -2.98 -7.66 -23.72
CA ASN A 131 -4.36 -7.65 -24.20
C ASN A 131 -5.00 -6.26 -24.22
N GLY A 132 -4.22 -5.18 -24.03
CA GLY A 132 -4.69 -3.82 -24.27
C GLY A 132 -4.75 -2.91 -23.05
N LEU A 133 -4.45 -3.38 -21.81
CA LEU A 133 -4.28 -2.48 -20.68
C LEU A 133 -3.08 -1.56 -20.94
N GLN A 134 -3.30 -0.26 -20.92
CA GLN A 134 -2.25 0.71 -21.20
C GLN A 134 -1.28 0.82 -20.01
N ARG A 135 0.00 0.50 -20.25
CA ARG A 135 1.05 0.52 -19.21
C ARG A 135 1.30 1.90 -18.64
N ASP A 136 1.19 2.93 -19.46
CA ASP A 136 1.42 4.31 -19.07
C ASP A 136 0.26 4.89 -18.26
N LEU A 137 -0.88 4.24 -18.27
CA LEU A 137 -2.06 4.54 -17.47
C LEU A 137 -2.26 3.51 -16.33
N PHE A 138 -1.22 2.77 -15.95
CA PHE A 138 -1.31 1.77 -14.87
C PHE A 138 -0.52 2.20 -13.63
N HIS A 139 -1.19 2.15 -12.49
CA HIS A 139 -0.63 2.50 -11.19
C HIS A 139 -0.82 1.35 -10.19
N LEU A 140 0.25 0.94 -9.54
CA LEU A 140 0.23 -0.09 -8.49
C LEU A 140 0.34 0.56 -7.12
N VAL A 141 -0.63 0.32 -6.26
CA VAL A 141 -0.69 0.87 -4.90
C VAL A 141 -0.76 -0.27 -3.89
N GLY A 142 0.03 -0.23 -2.83
CA GLY A 142 -0.01 -1.29 -1.82
C GLY A 142 0.20 -0.78 -0.40
N HIS A 143 -0.58 -1.32 0.55
CA HIS A 143 -0.48 -1.01 1.97
C HIS A 143 0.29 -2.08 2.72
N SER A 144 1.17 -1.69 3.64
CA SER A 144 1.83 -2.61 4.55
C SER A 144 2.56 -3.76 3.82
N LEU A 145 2.16 -5.02 4.06
CA LEU A 145 2.67 -6.19 3.34
C LEU A 145 2.32 -6.14 1.85
N GLY A 146 1.16 -5.56 1.48
CA GLY A 146 0.82 -5.26 0.09
C GLY A 146 1.77 -4.27 -0.56
N GLY A 147 2.30 -3.30 0.21
CA GLY A 147 3.35 -2.39 -0.26
C GLY A 147 4.65 -3.12 -0.60
N GLN A 148 5.05 -4.09 0.22
CA GLN A 148 6.21 -4.95 -0.08
C GLN A 148 5.93 -5.85 -1.29
N MET A 149 4.73 -6.43 -1.39
CA MET A 149 4.31 -7.23 -2.54
C MET A 149 4.32 -6.42 -3.83
N SER A 150 3.94 -5.15 -3.80
CA SER A 150 4.01 -4.26 -4.97
C SER A 150 5.42 -4.15 -5.54
N GLY A 151 6.44 -4.08 -4.68
CA GLY A 151 7.84 -4.16 -5.11
C GLY A 151 8.19 -5.51 -5.74
N MET A 152 7.69 -6.63 -5.19
CA MET A 152 7.90 -7.97 -5.76
C MET A 152 7.23 -8.08 -7.14
N VAL A 153 6.04 -7.53 -7.31
CA VAL A 153 5.33 -7.46 -8.61
C VAL A 153 6.17 -6.69 -9.62
N GLY A 154 6.60 -5.46 -9.28
CA GLY A 154 7.39 -4.61 -10.18
C GLY A 154 8.68 -5.30 -10.66
N ARG A 155 9.48 -5.85 -9.74
CA ARG A 155 10.70 -6.62 -10.06
C ARG A 155 10.41 -7.84 -10.94
N SER A 156 9.30 -8.53 -10.65
CA SER A 156 8.93 -9.74 -11.39
C SER A 156 8.47 -9.42 -12.80
N ILE A 157 7.74 -8.32 -13.02
CA ILE A 157 7.37 -7.83 -14.36
C ILE A 157 8.65 -7.55 -15.15
N PHE A 158 9.57 -6.74 -14.60
CA PHE A 158 10.81 -6.38 -15.27
C PHE A 158 11.62 -7.62 -15.68
N LYS A 159 11.82 -8.56 -14.74
CA LYS A 159 12.53 -9.81 -15.00
C LYS A 159 11.83 -10.70 -16.04
N LYS A 160 10.51 -10.92 -15.89
CA LYS A 160 9.75 -11.83 -16.76
C LYS A 160 9.61 -11.29 -18.18
N SER A 161 9.53 -9.97 -18.34
CA SER A 161 9.48 -9.29 -19.63
C SER A 161 10.86 -9.14 -20.30
N LYS A 162 11.93 -9.78 -19.74
CA LYS A 162 13.30 -9.61 -20.19
C LYS A 162 13.73 -8.14 -20.24
N GLU A 163 13.38 -7.41 -19.17
CA GLU A 163 13.72 -5.99 -18.96
C GLU A 163 13.07 -4.99 -19.93
N THR A 164 12.02 -5.44 -20.65
CA THR A 164 11.30 -4.57 -21.61
C THR A 164 10.13 -3.82 -21.00
N ILE A 165 9.57 -4.30 -19.86
CA ILE A 165 8.46 -3.66 -19.18
C ILE A 165 8.89 -3.27 -17.77
N LYS A 166 8.91 -1.97 -17.49
CA LYS A 166 9.05 -1.42 -16.15
C LYS A 166 7.76 -0.67 -15.80
N LEU A 167 7.18 -0.92 -14.64
CA LEU A 167 5.99 -0.17 -14.20
C LEU A 167 6.32 1.31 -14.11
N LYS A 168 5.39 2.16 -14.51
CA LYS A 168 5.54 3.61 -14.47
C LYS A 168 5.63 4.09 -13.02
N ARG A 169 4.67 3.67 -12.16
CA ARG A 169 4.59 4.10 -10.77
C ARG A 169 4.16 2.97 -9.84
N ILE A 170 4.78 2.94 -8.66
CA ILE A 170 4.34 2.18 -7.49
C ILE A 170 4.25 3.15 -6.31
N SER A 171 3.10 3.18 -5.61
CA SER A 171 2.94 3.89 -4.34
C SER A 171 2.83 2.89 -3.19
N ALA A 172 3.74 2.98 -2.22
CA ALA A 172 3.77 2.10 -1.06
C ALA A 172 3.35 2.86 0.20
N LEU A 173 2.25 2.40 0.79
CA LEU A 173 1.63 3.03 1.94
C LEU A 173 2.11 2.33 3.22
N ASP A 174 3.07 2.93 3.90
CA ASP A 174 3.76 2.41 5.09
C ASP A 174 4.18 0.94 4.95
N PRO A 175 5.04 0.62 3.95
CA PRO A 175 5.39 -0.76 3.61
C PRO A 175 5.98 -1.50 4.81
N ALA A 176 5.59 -2.76 5.01
CA ALA A 176 5.86 -3.55 6.20
C ALA A 176 7.36 -3.61 6.58
N PHE A 177 7.64 -3.49 7.90
CA PHE A 177 9.01 -3.49 8.43
C PHE A 177 9.64 -4.89 8.49
N PRO A 178 9.23 -5.81 9.39
CA PRO A 178 9.83 -7.13 9.42
C PRO A 178 9.19 -8.04 8.37
N PRO A 179 9.91 -8.98 7.76
CA PRO A 179 11.35 -9.24 7.84
C PRO A 179 12.16 -8.51 6.76
N PHE A 180 11.65 -7.42 6.22
CA PHE A 180 12.23 -6.72 5.06
C PHE A 180 13.40 -5.81 5.43
N TYR A 181 13.48 -5.40 6.71
CA TYR A 181 14.54 -4.52 7.22
C TYR A 181 15.05 -5.01 8.58
N PRO A 182 16.25 -5.63 8.71
CA PRO A 182 17.08 -6.06 7.59
C PRO A 182 16.39 -7.14 6.76
N ALA A 183 16.76 -7.26 5.49
CA ALA A 183 16.19 -8.27 4.61
C ALA A 183 16.62 -9.69 5.06
N ILE A 184 15.65 -10.46 5.57
CA ILE A 184 15.86 -11.83 6.04
C ILE A 184 15.07 -12.78 5.12
N GLY A 185 15.75 -13.38 4.14
CA GLY A 185 15.14 -14.30 3.18
C GLY A 185 14.11 -13.63 2.25
N THR A 186 14.14 -12.31 2.13
CA THR A 186 13.27 -11.50 1.27
C THR A 186 13.97 -10.22 0.84
N THR A 187 13.36 -9.47 -0.09
CA THR A 187 13.87 -8.19 -0.57
C THR A 187 12.80 -7.13 -0.40
N ALA A 188 13.12 -6.06 0.29
CA ALA A 188 12.23 -4.92 0.47
C ALA A 188 11.91 -4.23 -0.86
N ILE A 189 10.78 -3.51 -0.89
CA ILE A 189 10.50 -2.56 -1.97
C ILE A 189 11.60 -1.51 -2.06
N SER A 190 11.92 -1.10 -3.27
CA SER A 190 12.98 -0.15 -3.55
C SER A 190 12.64 0.74 -4.75
N LYS A 191 13.37 1.87 -4.88
CA LYS A 191 13.27 2.77 -6.03
C LYS A 191 13.51 2.11 -7.39
N ASN A 192 14.08 0.90 -7.41
CA ASN A 192 14.37 0.18 -8.66
C ASN A 192 13.17 -0.62 -9.18
N ASP A 193 12.11 -0.79 -8.39
CA ASP A 193 10.99 -1.67 -8.70
C ASP A 193 9.98 -1.06 -9.69
N ALA A 194 10.06 0.26 -9.90
CA ALA A 194 9.33 0.98 -10.93
C ALA A 194 10.18 2.15 -11.47
N VAL A 195 9.69 2.89 -12.47
CA VAL A 195 10.30 4.15 -12.91
C VAL A 195 10.25 5.16 -11.76
N MET A 196 9.09 5.22 -11.08
CA MET A 196 8.89 5.98 -9.85
C MET A 196 8.32 5.09 -8.75
N VAL A 197 8.92 5.15 -7.57
CA VAL A 197 8.39 4.55 -6.34
C VAL A 197 8.24 5.66 -5.32
N ASP A 198 7.00 5.97 -4.93
CA ASP A 198 6.72 6.89 -3.83
C ASP A 198 6.23 6.15 -2.60
N VAL A 199 6.70 6.56 -1.45
CA VAL A 199 6.43 5.90 -0.17
C VAL A 199 5.88 6.88 0.84
N ILE A 200 4.80 6.52 1.52
CA ILE A 200 4.25 7.29 2.64
C ILE A 200 4.56 6.56 3.93
N HIS A 201 5.42 7.13 4.78
CA HIS A 201 5.80 6.58 6.07
C HIS A 201 4.93 7.15 7.18
N THR A 202 4.27 6.29 7.95
CA THR A 202 3.42 6.73 9.07
C THR A 202 3.69 6.01 10.39
N ASP A 203 4.36 4.85 10.33
CA ASP A 203 4.70 4.06 11.52
C ASP A 203 6.12 3.47 11.43
N ALA A 204 7.05 4.27 10.91
CA ALA A 204 8.42 3.87 10.61
C ALA A 204 9.18 3.33 11.83
N GLY A 205 9.73 2.14 11.67
CA GLY A 205 10.54 1.46 12.69
C GLY A 205 9.74 0.64 13.68
N LEU A 206 8.41 0.54 13.52
CA LEU A 206 7.58 -0.37 14.31
C LEU A 206 6.81 -1.35 13.38
N TYR A 207 5.81 -0.88 12.64
CA TYR A 207 5.14 -1.69 11.61
C TYR A 207 5.62 -1.34 10.20
N GLY A 208 5.98 -0.09 9.95
CA GLY A 208 6.43 0.42 8.67
C GLY A 208 7.95 0.49 8.50
N ALA A 209 8.38 0.57 7.25
CA ALA A 209 9.78 0.68 6.84
C ALA A 209 10.52 1.77 7.62
N PRO A 210 11.69 1.45 8.23
CA PRO A 210 12.38 2.36 9.15
C PRO A 210 13.19 3.45 8.45
N ARG A 211 13.31 3.43 7.13
CA ARG A 211 14.17 4.30 6.33
C ARG A 211 13.61 4.49 4.93
N SER A 212 14.09 5.53 4.25
CA SER A 212 13.79 5.80 2.85
C SER A 212 14.12 4.59 1.97
N THR A 213 13.23 4.26 1.06
CA THR A 213 13.32 3.09 0.19
C THR A 213 12.80 3.38 -1.21
N GLY A 214 12.02 4.44 -1.39
CA GLY A 214 11.47 4.90 -2.67
C GLY A 214 12.41 5.77 -3.49
N THR A 215 11.88 6.28 -4.59
CA THR A 215 12.43 7.42 -5.31
C THR A 215 12.13 8.70 -4.54
N VAL A 216 10.91 8.77 -3.99
CA VAL A 216 10.40 9.83 -3.15
C VAL A 216 9.83 9.20 -1.88
N ASP A 217 10.27 9.65 -0.73
CA ASP A 217 9.77 9.18 0.57
C ASP A 217 9.13 10.35 1.31
N PHE A 218 7.85 10.21 1.63
CA PHE A 218 7.08 11.20 2.40
C PHE A 218 7.05 10.82 3.87
N TRP A 219 7.30 11.81 4.74
CA TRP A 219 7.39 11.66 6.17
C TRP A 219 6.40 12.60 6.90
N PRO A 220 5.07 12.36 6.76
CA PRO A 220 4.08 13.15 7.50
C PRO A 220 4.32 13.00 9.01
N ASN A 221 4.42 14.14 9.71
CA ASN A 221 4.62 14.22 11.17
C ASN A 221 5.82 13.39 11.66
N SER A 222 6.94 13.44 10.94
CA SER A 222 8.14 12.61 11.11
C SER A 222 8.07 11.17 10.57
N GLY A 223 6.95 10.73 10.06
CA GLY A 223 6.75 9.37 9.57
C GLY A 223 6.74 8.28 10.63
N LYS A 224 6.81 8.64 11.92
CA LYS A 224 6.90 7.69 13.04
C LYS A 224 5.55 7.47 13.71
N THR A 225 5.51 6.45 14.56
CA THR A 225 4.38 6.16 15.45
C THR A 225 3.96 7.36 16.28
N LEU A 226 2.71 7.34 16.76
CA LEU A 226 1.97 8.44 17.36
C LEU A 226 1.71 9.57 16.34
N GLN A 227 1.17 9.19 15.21
CA GLN A 227 0.59 10.15 14.30
C GLN A 227 -0.52 10.96 15.00
N PRO A 228 -0.71 12.24 14.67
CA PRO A 228 -1.75 13.07 15.26
C PRO A 228 -3.12 12.37 15.26
N GLY A 229 -3.87 12.47 16.35
CA GLY A 229 -5.16 11.82 16.55
C GLY A 229 -5.10 10.32 16.85
N CYS A 230 -3.90 9.71 16.89
CA CYS A 230 -3.76 8.31 17.30
C CYS A 230 -3.57 8.22 18.82
N PRO A 231 -4.17 7.20 19.48
CA PRO A 231 -4.02 6.98 20.92
C PRO A 231 -2.56 6.66 21.28
N LYS A 232 -2.17 6.99 22.50
CA LYS A 232 -0.89 6.52 23.07
C LYS A 232 -0.91 5.00 23.17
N ARG A 233 0.18 4.37 22.76
CA ARG A 233 0.34 2.92 22.92
C ARG A 233 0.62 2.56 24.36
N ASP A 234 -0.06 1.53 24.85
CA ASP A 234 0.29 0.88 26.09
C ASP A 234 1.29 -0.24 25.79
N TYR A 235 2.57 0.01 26.07
CA TYR A 235 3.67 -0.94 25.82
C TYR A 235 3.69 -2.14 26.79
N LYS A 236 2.70 -2.26 27.68
CA LYS A 236 2.72 -3.31 28.73
C LYS A 236 2.45 -4.72 28.20
N LEU A 237 1.90 -4.87 27.01
CA LEU A 237 1.66 -6.18 26.39
C LEU A 237 2.10 -6.20 24.93
N LEU A 238 3.34 -6.64 24.70
CA LEU A 238 3.85 -6.98 23.36
C LEU A 238 3.15 -8.21 22.72
N THR A 239 2.24 -8.86 23.44
CA THR A 239 1.57 -10.11 23.02
C THR A 239 0.20 -9.90 22.38
N ASP A 240 -0.45 -8.76 22.61
CA ASP A 240 -1.72 -8.41 21.98
C ASP A 240 -1.52 -7.24 21.02
N ILE A 241 -1.26 -7.54 19.76
CA ILE A 241 -1.32 -6.56 18.68
C ILE A 241 -2.80 -6.20 18.46
N GLY A 242 -3.31 -5.34 19.34
CA GLY A 242 -4.68 -4.84 19.24
C GLY A 242 -4.82 -3.87 18.06
N LEU A 243 -6.02 -3.77 17.49
CA LEU A 243 -6.35 -2.84 16.40
C LEU A 243 -6.01 -1.38 16.75
N LYS A 244 -5.95 -1.01 18.03
CA LYS A 244 -5.52 0.30 18.55
C LYS A 244 -4.06 0.61 18.23
N ASP A 245 -3.18 -0.40 18.19
CA ASP A 245 -1.77 -0.23 17.90
C ASP A 245 -1.47 0.09 16.42
N LEU A 246 -2.39 -0.22 15.52
CA LEU A 246 -2.24 0.01 14.08
C LEU A 246 -2.68 1.42 13.63
N CYS A 247 -3.13 2.29 14.53
CA CYS A 247 -3.65 3.61 14.16
C CYS A 247 -2.66 4.40 13.29
N SER A 248 -1.41 4.52 13.70
CA SER A 248 -0.38 5.24 12.93
C SER A 248 -0.10 4.54 11.60
N HIS A 249 0.01 3.22 11.59
CA HIS A 249 0.20 2.41 10.38
C HIS A 249 -0.93 2.63 9.35
N ARG A 250 -2.17 2.71 9.84
CA ARG A 250 -3.37 2.95 9.05
C ARG A 250 -3.52 4.39 8.55
N ARG A 251 -2.78 5.36 9.09
CA ARG A 251 -2.81 6.74 8.58
C ARG A 251 -2.34 6.81 7.13
N SER A 252 -1.46 5.93 6.69
CA SER A 252 -0.92 5.92 5.33
C SER A 252 -2.01 5.76 4.26
N TRP A 253 -2.90 4.77 4.40
CA TRP A 253 -4.01 4.60 3.44
C TRP A 253 -5.13 5.64 3.63
N ARG A 254 -5.31 6.21 4.84
CA ARG A 254 -6.25 7.32 5.06
C ARG A 254 -5.80 8.59 4.34
N PHE A 255 -4.51 8.92 4.42
CA PHE A 255 -3.94 10.03 3.66
C PHE A 255 -4.03 9.79 2.15
N TRP A 256 -3.75 8.55 1.73
CA TRP A 256 -3.93 8.17 0.35
C TRP A 256 -5.36 8.39 -0.14
N ALA A 257 -6.34 7.84 0.56
CA ALA A 257 -7.76 7.97 0.22
C ALA A 257 -8.22 9.44 0.15
N GLU A 258 -7.80 10.28 1.11
CA GLU A 258 -8.12 11.71 1.07
C GLU A 258 -7.50 12.38 -0.16
N SER A 259 -6.27 12.03 -0.53
CA SER A 259 -5.64 12.58 -1.73
C SER A 259 -6.33 12.15 -3.02
N VAL A 260 -6.85 10.92 -3.07
CA VAL A 260 -7.64 10.40 -4.20
C VAL A 260 -8.99 11.11 -4.29
N ALA A 261 -9.71 11.21 -3.18
CA ALA A 261 -11.04 11.81 -3.15
C ALA A 261 -11.04 13.33 -3.45
N ALA A 262 -9.91 13.98 -3.23
CA ALA A 262 -9.73 15.42 -3.51
C ALA A 262 -9.58 15.72 -5.01
N LYS A 263 -9.33 14.70 -5.83
CA LYS A 263 -9.16 14.82 -7.27
C LYS A 263 -8.06 15.85 -7.63
N ASP A 264 -8.42 16.90 -8.37
CA ASP A 264 -7.51 17.94 -8.83
C ASP A 264 -7.19 19.01 -7.76
N THR A 265 -7.81 18.93 -6.59
CA THR A 265 -7.53 19.89 -5.51
C THR A 265 -6.25 19.48 -4.79
N PRO A 266 -5.18 20.32 -4.83
CA PRO A 266 -3.95 20.04 -4.09
C PRO A 266 -4.22 19.94 -2.60
N THR A 267 -3.81 18.83 -1.99
CA THR A 267 -4.06 18.55 -0.57
C THR A 267 -2.80 18.54 0.27
N PHE A 268 -2.02 17.49 0.18
CA PHE A 268 -0.87 17.25 1.06
C PHE A 268 0.41 17.85 0.47
N HIS A 269 0.58 19.15 0.62
CA HIS A 269 1.83 19.80 0.21
C HIS A 269 2.98 19.32 1.09
N ALA A 270 4.08 18.96 0.47
CA ALA A 270 5.28 18.48 1.12
C ALA A 270 6.51 19.16 0.57
N VAL A 271 7.51 19.38 1.42
CA VAL A 271 8.73 20.11 1.09
C VAL A 271 9.96 19.27 1.41
N LYS A 272 10.97 19.38 0.55
CA LYS A 272 12.22 18.63 0.71
C LYS A 272 13.02 19.13 1.90
N SER A 273 13.48 18.20 2.76
CA SER A 273 14.38 18.48 3.87
C SER A 273 15.30 17.29 4.14
N LYS A 274 16.41 17.52 4.82
CA LYS A 274 17.36 16.45 5.17
C LYS A 274 16.87 15.57 6.33
N SER A 275 16.00 16.10 7.18
CA SER A 275 15.46 15.40 8.34
C SER A 275 14.24 16.13 8.92
N TRP A 276 13.45 15.42 9.73
CA TRP A 276 12.40 16.06 10.54
C TRP A 276 12.91 17.16 11.46
N SER A 277 14.13 17.01 12.00
CA SER A 277 14.77 18.06 12.83
C SER A 277 15.08 19.32 12.02
N ASP A 278 15.49 19.17 10.77
CA ASP A 278 15.75 20.32 9.89
C ASP A 278 14.42 20.93 9.43
N PHE A 279 13.41 20.12 9.09
CA PHE A 279 12.07 20.60 8.79
C PHE A 279 11.50 21.48 9.92
N LYS A 280 11.62 21.04 11.19
CA LYS A 280 11.19 21.83 12.36
C LYS A 280 11.95 23.16 12.53
N LYS A 281 13.10 23.29 11.93
CA LYS A 281 13.95 24.51 11.97
C LYS A 281 13.84 25.34 10.68
N PHE A 282 12.83 25.03 9.84
CA PHE A 282 12.64 25.67 8.53
C PHE A 282 13.85 25.55 7.60
N ARG A 283 14.64 24.48 7.73
CA ARG A 283 15.73 24.15 6.81
C ARG A 283 15.19 23.26 5.70
N VAL A 284 14.44 23.87 4.80
CA VAL A 284 13.67 23.23 3.74
C VAL A 284 13.96 23.89 2.40
N ASP A 285 13.70 23.17 1.30
CA ASP A 285 13.74 23.74 -0.06
C ASP A 285 12.35 24.24 -0.45
N GLU A 286 12.00 25.47 -0.09
CA GLU A 286 10.71 26.09 -0.41
C GLU A 286 10.52 26.36 -1.91
N SER A 287 11.59 26.31 -2.69
CA SER A 287 11.50 26.50 -4.15
C SER A 287 10.91 25.28 -4.87
N TYR A 288 10.77 24.14 -4.15
CA TYR A 288 10.28 22.90 -4.72
C TYR A 288 9.32 22.18 -3.78
N ILE A 289 8.04 22.47 -3.94
CA ILE A 289 6.94 21.87 -3.20
C ILE A 289 6.25 20.86 -4.11
N ILE A 290 5.98 19.65 -3.57
CA ILE A 290 5.26 18.60 -4.29
C ILE A 290 4.05 18.13 -3.48
N GLN A 291 3.19 17.32 -4.12
CA GLN A 291 2.04 16.70 -3.48
C GLN A 291 2.41 15.30 -3.00
N MET A 292 2.03 14.94 -1.78
CA MET A 292 1.97 13.56 -1.31
C MET A 292 0.63 12.94 -1.73
N GLY A 293 0.63 11.67 -2.09
CA GLY A 293 -0.57 10.93 -2.48
C GLY A 293 -0.75 10.81 -3.99
N LEU A 294 -2.00 10.74 -4.45
CA LEU A 294 -2.30 10.49 -5.87
C LEU A 294 -1.59 11.49 -6.80
N ASN A 295 -1.63 12.74 -6.46
CA ASN A 295 -1.08 13.83 -7.27
C ASN A 295 0.44 14.06 -7.11
N CYS A 296 1.18 13.06 -6.56
CA CYS A 296 2.65 13.14 -6.55
C CYS A 296 3.17 13.18 -7.99
N PRO A 297 3.97 14.23 -8.37
CA PRO A 297 4.47 14.34 -9.73
C PRO A 297 5.40 13.17 -10.07
N GLU A 298 5.20 12.54 -11.22
CA GLU A 298 6.06 11.45 -11.71
C GLU A 298 7.51 11.91 -11.96
N THR A 299 7.69 13.22 -12.18
CA THR A 299 9.00 13.86 -12.35
C THR A 299 9.56 14.41 -11.04
N ALA A 300 9.01 14.02 -9.90
CA ALA A 300 9.47 14.50 -8.59
C ALA A 300 10.96 14.21 -8.37
N ARG A 301 11.67 15.20 -7.86
CA ARG A 301 13.11 15.07 -7.55
C ARG A 301 13.28 14.04 -6.43
N PRO A 302 14.17 13.04 -6.57
CA PRO A 302 14.38 12.03 -5.54
C PRO A 302 14.74 12.60 -4.18
N GLY A 303 14.24 11.97 -3.11
CA GLY A 303 14.60 12.32 -1.73
C GLY A 303 13.45 12.30 -0.75
N ASP A 304 13.71 12.84 0.44
CA ASP A 304 12.79 12.86 1.57
C ASP A 304 12.01 14.17 1.62
N TYR A 305 10.70 14.04 1.77
CA TYR A 305 9.76 15.16 1.83
C TYR A 305 8.96 15.10 3.12
N TYR A 306 8.84 16.26 3.75
CA TYR A 306 8.23 16.40 5.06
C TYR A 306 7.01 17.30 4.99
N LEU A 307 6.02 16.98 5.82
CA LEU A 307 4.82 17.77 6.02
C LEU A 307 4.21 17.48 7.39
N GLN A 308 3.33 18.38 7.82
CA GLN A 308 2.42 18.14 8.94
C GLN A 308 1.00 17.84 8.44
N THR A 309 0.27 17.04 9.20
CA THR A 309 -1.14 16.75 8.98
C THR A 309 -1.96 17.02 10.24
N ASN A 310 -3.28 17.07 10.08
CA ASN A 310 -4.23 17.09 11.19
C ASN A 310 -4.39 15.69 11.81
N GLY A 311 -4.95 15.64 12.99
CA GLY A 311 -5.30 14.39 13.69
C GLY A 311 -6.57 13.73 13.16
N ASP A 312 -7.52 14.55 12.65
CA ASP A 312 -8.81 14.15 12.13
C ASP A 312 -9.01 14.67 10.70
N GLN A 313 -10.01 14.14 10.00
CA GLN A 313 -10.35 14.59 8.65
C GLN A 313 -10.93 16.03 8.67
N PRO A 314 -10.56 16.85 7.69
CA PRO A 314 -9.54 16.57 6.67
C PRO A 314 -8.13 16.51 7.27
N TYR A 315 -7.40 15.45 6.94
CA TYR A 315 -6.02 15.27 7.42
C TYR A 315 -5.05 16.28 6.82
N SER A 316 -5.31 16.68 5.59
CA SER A 316 -4.48 17.69 4.92
C SER A 316 -4.55 19.03 5.62
N LYS A 317 -3.40 19.68 5.79
CA LYS A 317 -3.27 21.10 6.16
C LYS A 317 -3.09 22.00 4.95
N GLY A 318 -3.30 21.49 3.74
CA GLY A 318 -3.01 22.23 2.52
C GLY A 318 -1.57 22.72 2.50
N ILE A 319 -1.35 23.94 1.99
CA ILE A 319 -0.03 24.57 1.95
C ILE A 319 0.58 24.78 3.35
N ASN A 320 -0.25 24.97 4.38
CA ASN A 320 0.25 25.14 5.75
C ASN A 320 0.97 23.88 6.29
N GLY A 321 0.77 22.73 5.65
CA GLY A 321 1.45 21.49 6.01
C GLY A 321 2.98 21.55 5.83
N ILE A 322 3.51 22.42 5.00
CA ILE A 322 4.97 22.56 4.81
C ILE A 322 5.66 23.40 5.91
N THR A 323 4.89 24.03 6.79
CA THR A 323 5.41 24.84 7.90
C THR A 323 5.21 24.10 9.19
N TYR A 324 6.29 23.97 9.99
CA TYR A 324 6.18 23.30 11.28
C TYR A 324 5.50 24.21 12.32
N GLU A 325 4.39 23.73 12.83
CA GLU A 325 3.72 24.30 13.97
C GLU A 325 3.87 23.37 15.18
N LYS A 326 4.31 23.88 16.30
CA LYS A 326 4.35 23.11 17.55
C LYS A 326 2.92 22.95 18.05
N ASN A 327 2.34 21.78 17.83
CA ASN A 327 1.01 21.46 18.34
C ASN A 327 1.07 21.32 19.87
N GLU A 328 0.74 22.37 20.59
CA GLU A 328 0.58 22.34 22.06
C GLU A 328 -0.66 21.57 22.50
N ASN A 329 -1.60 21.31 21.55
CA ASN A 329 -2.93 20.73 21.79
C ASN A 329 -3.15 19.37 21.12
N VAL A 330 -2.12 18.57 20.85
CA VAL A 330 -2.36 17.16 20.54
C VAL A 330 -2.76 16.47 21.84
N VAL A 331 -4.02 16.62 22.23
CA VAL A 331 -4.64 15.81 23.28
C VAL A 331 -4.69 14.40 22.70
N PHE A 332 -3.75 13.56 23.12
CA PHE A 332 -3.89 12.13 22.86
C PHE A 332 -5.07 11.65 23.70
N PRO A 333 -6.10 11.01 23.08
CA PRO A 333 -7.21 10.47 23.84
C PRO A 333 -6.65 9.61 24.99
N THR A 334 -7.08 9.91 26.20
CA THR A 334 -6.85 9.01 27.36
C THR A 334 -7.68 7.75 27.09
N ASN A 335 -7.07 6.59 27.28
CA ASN A 335 -7.82 5.34 27.26
C ASN A 335 -8.74 5.35 28.50
N ASP A 336 -10.02 5.65 28.33
CA ASP A 336 -11.08 5.29 29.27
C ASP A 336 -11.66 3.93 28.87
#